data_1ce77742c941978b9f29d11c387bb2da
#
_entry.id   1ce77742c941978b9f29d11c387bb2da
#
_cell.length_a   1.000
_cell.length_b   1.000
_cell.length_c   1.000
_cell.angle_alpha   90.00
_cell.angle_beta   90.00
_cell.angle_gamma   90.00
#
_symmetry.space_group_name_H-M   'P 1'
#
loop_
_entity.id
_entity.type
_entity.pdbx_description
1 polymer ?
#
loop_
_entity_poly.entity_id
_entity_poly.type
_entity_poly.pdbx_seq_one_letter_code
_entity_poly.pdbx_strand_id
1 'polypeptide(L)'
;MADDELYPSPDDYQMKASETYTPPKVWQWDQEGEDNRFSKINRPMAGATHDKALPKGEHPLQLYSLATPNGVKVTVMLEELLALGINEAEYDAWLINIMEGDQFSSGFVAANPNSKIPALVDHSTPTPTRIFESGAIVMYLAETHGQFLPTDLSARAECLSWLFWQMGSTPFLGGGFGHFYAYAPERYEYPI
;
A
#
# COMPACT_ATOMS: atom_id res chain seq x y z
N MET A 1 13.31 -26.44 -4.07
CA MET A 1 14.63 -26.02 -3.54
C MET A 1 15.01 -24.72 -4.23
N ALA A 2 14.44 -23.60 -3.79
CA ALA A 2 14.78 -22.23 -4.25
C ALA A 2 14.25 -21.13 -3.30
N ASP A 3 13.93 -21.43 -2.04
CA ASP A 3 13.31 -20.46 -1.12
C ASP A 3 14.20 -20.01 0.05
N ASP A 4 15.42 -20.56 0.18
CA ASP A 4 16.31 -20.23 1.30
C ASP A 4 17.22 -19.02 1.07
N GLU A 5 17.24 -18.42 -0.14
CA GLU A 5 18.10 -17.26 -0.43
C GLU A 5 17.40 -15.89 -0.21
N LEU A 6 16.11 -15.87 0.07
CA LEU A 6 15.38 -14.59 0.23
C LEU A 6 15.56 -13.95 1.60
N TYR A 7 15.93 -14.72 2.62
CA TYR A 7 16.12 -14.21 3.98
C TYR A 7 17.43 -14.78 4.54
N PRO A 8 18.42 -13.94 4.86
CA PRO A 8 19.63 -14.38 5.55
C PRO A 8 19.27 -15.02 6.89
N SER A 9 20.06 -16.06 7.27
CA SER A 9 19.88 -16.74 8.55
C SER A 9 19.96 -15.74 9.70
N PRO A 10 19.18 -15.92 10.78
CA PRO A 10 19.31 -15.09 11.99
C PRO A 10 20.74 -15.05 12.54
N ASP A 11 21.54 -16.08 12.32
CA ASP A 11 22.93 -16.19 12.78
C ASP A 11 23.92 -15.37 11.94
N ASP A 12 23.52 -14.93 10.73
CA ASP A 12 24.38 -14.12 9.85
C ASP A 12 24.39 -12.63 10.21
N TYR A 13 23.60 -12.24 11.19
CA TYR A 13 23.47 -10.85 11.60
C TYR A 13 24.23 -10.56 12.89
N GLN A 14 25.37 -9.90 12.77
CA GLN A 14 26.02 -9.29 13.92
C GLN A 14 25.25 -8.03 14.34
N MET A 15 24.70 -8.02 15.55
CA MET A 15 24.14 -6.80 16.13
C MET A 15 25.28 -5.81 16.36
N LYS A 16 25.24 -4.67 15.65
CA LYS A 16 26.13 -3.55 15.98
C LYS A 16 25.64 -2.88 17.24
N ALA A 17 26.54 -2.73 18.23
CA ALA A 17 26.31 -1.81 19.34
C ALA A 17 26.08 -0.41 18.73
N SER A 18 24.95 0.23 19.02
CA SER A 18 24.61 1.53 18.49
C SER A 18 25.65 2.55 18.96
N GLU A 19 26.43 3.10 18.04
CA GLU A 19 26.94 4.46 18.24
C GLU A 19 25.71 5.35 18.43
N THR A 20 25.71 6.17 19.46
CA THR A 20 24.56 7.03 19.79
C THR A 20 24.32 8.00 18.64
N TYR A 21 23.37 7.67 17.76
CA TYR A 21 22.94 8.58 16.69
C TYR A 21 22.34 9.84 17.30
N THR A 22 22.93 10.98 16.98
CA THR A 22 22.37 12.28 17.35
C THR A 22 21.61 12.84 16.16
N PRO A 23 20.26 12.90 16.21
CA PRO A 23 19.48 13.42 15.09
C PRO A 23 19.84 14.89 14.81
N PRO A 24 19.91 15.29 13.53
CA PRO A 24 20.15 16.68 13.16
C PRO A 24 18.97 17.56 13.63
N LYS A 25 19.24 18.84 13.96
CA LYS A 25 18.17 19.80 14.31
C LYS A 25 17.17 20.00 13.19
N VAL A 26 17.61 19.89 11.94
CA VAL A 26 16.79 19.95 10.74
C VAL A 26 17.16 18.74 9.89
N TRP A 27 16.22 17.81 9.77
CA TRP A 27 16.41 16.63 8.91
C TRP A 27 16.36 17.06 7.44
N GLN A 28 17.30 16.55 6.65
CA GLN A 28 17.33 16.74 5.19
C GLN A 28 17.30 15.37 4.53
N TRP A 29 16.46 15.23 3.51
CA TRP A 29 16.40 14.01 2.74
C TRP A 29 17.58 13.97 1.75
N ASP A 30 18.37 12.92 1.87
CA ASP A 30 19.45 12.61 0.95
C ASP A 30 19.04 11.41 0.09
N GLN A 31 18.82 11.66 -1.20
CA GLN A 31 18.44 10.63 -2.15
C GLN A 31 19.64 9.76 -2.59
N GLU A 32 20.86 10.28 -2.49
CA GLU A 32 22.07 9.65 -3.00
C GLU A 32 22.78 8.81 -1.91
N GLY A 33 22.52 9.09 -0.65
CA GLY A 33 23.25 8.51 0.49
C GLY A 33 22.82 7.10 0.91
N GLU A 34 21.71 6.58 0.40
CA GLU A 34 21.21 5.27 0.80
C GLU A 34 21.25 4.25 -0.35
N ASP A 35 22.25 3.39 -0.31
CA ASP A 35 22.35 2.21 -1.18
C ASP A 35 21.40 1.08 -0.68
N ASN A 36 20.21 1.46 -0.25
CA ASN A 36 19.20 0.55 0.26
C ASN A 36 18.20 0.22 -0.87
N ARG A 37 17.95 -1.07 -1.07
CA ARG A 37 16.97 -1.59 -2.03
C ARG A 37 15.62 -0.87 -2.01
N PHE A 38 15.20 -0.37 -0.84
CA PHE A 38 13.91 0.27 -0.63
C PHE A 38 13.97 1.81 -0.52
N SER A 39 15.14 2.43 -0.62
CA SER A 39 15.30 3.88 -0.51
C SER A 39 14.50 4.66 -1.55
N LYS A 40 14.30 4.06 -2.74
CA LYS A 40 13.62 4.68 -3.89
C LYS A 40 12.09 4.53 -3.90
N ILE A 41 11.52 3.70 -3.03
CA ILE A 41 10.05 3.47 -3.01
C ILE A 41 9.26 4.51 -2.20
N ASN A 42 9.95 5.31 -1.40
CA ASN A 42 9.39 6.39 -0.60
C ASN A 42 10.14 7.69 -0.83
N ARG A 43 9.45 8.80 -0.68
CA ARG A 43 10.06 10.13 -0.71
C ARG A 43 9.25 11.10 0.14
N PRO A 44 9.86 12.12 0.75
CA PRO A 44 9.18 13.09 1.60
C PRO A 44 8.47 14.21 0.82
N MET A 45 8.59 14.23 -0.51
CA MET A 45 8.02 15.28 -1.36
C MET A 45 6.80 14.76 -2.11
N ALA A 46 5.77 15.61 -2.23
CA ALA A 46 4.58 15.35 -3.04
C ALA A 46 4.80 15.70 -4.53
N GLY A 47 3.85 15.27 -5.37
CA GLY A 47 3.82 15.57 -6.80
C GLY A 47 4.49 14.50 -7.69
N ALA A 48 4.35 14.63 -9.00
CA ALA A 48 4.92 13.68 -9.96
C ALA A 48 6.42 13.98 -10.22
N THR A 49 7.18 12.91 -10.53
CA THR A 49 8.58 13.04 -10.99
C THR A 49 8.70 12.98 -12.51
N HIS A 50 7.72 12.34 -13.16
CA HIS A 50 7.75 12.12 -14.61
C HIS A 50 6.32 11.98 -15.15
N ASP A 51 6.17 12.22 -16.44
CA ASP A 51 4.92 12.06 -17.14
C ASP A 51 4.75 10.63 -17.62
N LYS A 52 3.68 9.99 -17.15
CA LYS A 52 3.22 8.67 -17.59
C LYS A 52 1.73 8.57 -17.29
N ALA A 53 0.91 8.43 -18.32
CA ALA A 53 -0.52 8.20 -18.16
C ALA A 53 -0.78 6.82 -17.58
N LEU A 54 -1.84 6.68 -16.78
CA LEU A 54 -2.33 5.36 -16.37
C LEU A 54 -3.08 4.69 -17.53
N PRO A 55 -2.89 3.38 -17.71
CA PRO A 55 -3.72 2.63 -18.64
C PRO A 55 -5.17 2.60 -18.13
N LYS A 56 -6.10 2.42 -19.06
CA LYS A 56 -7.53 2.23 -18.82
C LYS A 56 -8.04 1.11 -19.68
N GLY A 57 -8.77 0.18 -19.09
CA GLY A 57 -9.41 -0.93 -19.76
C GLY A 57 -10.90 -0.69 -20.04
N GLU A 58 -11.66 -1.77 -20.11
CA GLU A 58 -13.06 -1.77 -20.54
C GLU A 58 -14.02 -1.60 -19.35
N HIS A 59 -13.66 -2.11 -18.17
CA HIS A 59 -14.53 -2.06 -17.01
C HIS A 59 -14.54 -0.69 -16.33
N PRO A 60 -15.62 -0.32 -15.64
CA PRO A 60 -15.67 0.95 -14.91
C PRO A 60 -14.63 1.04 -13.80
N LEU A 61 -14.38 -0.06 -13.09
CA LEU A 61 -13.43 -0.10 -11.98
C LEU A 61 -12.01 -0.35 -12.50
N GLN A 62 -11.11 0.59 -12.25
CA GLN A 62 -9.71 0.51 -12.65
C GLN A 62 -8.84 0.45 -11.42
N LEU A 63 -8.26 -0.73 -11.13
CA LEU A 63 -7.39 -0.96 -9.99
C LEU A 63 -5.92 -0.83 -10.39
N TYR A 64 -5.21 0.08 -9.76
CA TYR A 64 -3.77 0.30 -9.91
C TYR A 64 -3.05 -0.18 -8.66
N SER A 65 -2.35 -1.33 -8.76
CA SER A 65 -1.87 -2.04 -7.58
C SER A 65 -0.63 -2.88 -7.84
N LEU A 66 -0.17 -3.56 -6.80
CA LEU A 66 0.84 -4.61 -6.81
C LEU A 66 0.44 -5.64 -5.75
N ALA A 67 0.87 -6.89 -5.90
CA ALA A 67 0.61 -7.99 -4.96
C ALA A 67 1.36 -7.80 -3.63
N THR A 68 1.01 -6.75 -2.91
CA THR A 68 1.45 -6.45 -1.54
C THR A 68 0.30 -6.73 -0.58
N PRO A 69 0.53 -6.82 0.74
CA PRO A 69 -0.55 -7.02 1.71
C PRO A 69 -1.67 -5.98 1.59
N ASN A 70 -1.37 -4.74 1.17
CA ASN A 70 -2.38 -3.71 0.96
C ASN A 70 -3.13 -3.88 -0.36
N GLY A 71 -2.45 -4.27 -1.44
CA GLY A 71 -3.08 -4.54 -2.74
C GLY A 71 -4.02 -5.74 -2.68
N VAL A 72 -3.59 -6.82 -2.04
CA VAL A 72 -4.37 -8.07 -1.89
C VAL A 72 -5.71 -7.84 -1.20
N LYS A 73 -5.81 -6.92 -0.24
CA LYS A 73 -7.11 -6.59 0.39
C LYS A 73 -8.17 -6.16 -0.62
N VAL A 74 -7.77 -5.35 -1.59
CA VAL A 74 -8.70 -4.83 -2.60
C VAL A 74 -9.08 -5.92 -3.61
N THR A 75 -8.11 -6.72 -4.09
CA THR A 75 -8.42 -7.84 -4.99
C THR A 75 -9.31 -8.87 -4.31
N VAL A 76 -9.06 -9.23 -3.05
CA VAL A 76 -9.95 -10.14 -2.29
C VAL A 76 -11.36 -9.58 -2.23
N MET A 77 -11.53 -8.29 -1.92
CA MET A 77 -12.86 -7.68 -1.85
C MET A 77 -13.59 -7.73 -3.19
N LEU A 78 -12.92 -7.43 -4.29
CA LEU A 78 -13.51 -7.48 -5.64
C LEU A 78 -13.88 -8.91 -6.04
N GLU A 79 -13.00 -9.87 -5.80
CA GLU A 79 -13.27 -11.29 -6.11
C GLU A 79 -14.41 -11.87 -5.26
N GLU A 80 -14.53 -11.48 -3.98
CA GLU A 80 -15.64 -11.89 -3.13
C GLU A 80 -16.97 -11.28 -3.62
N LEU A 81 -16.98 -10.03 -4.10
CA LEU A 81 -18.17 -9.43 -4.71
C LEU A 81 -18.58 -10.18 -5.98
N LEU A 82 -17.62 -10.51 -6.84
CA LEU A 82 -17.88 -11.31 -8.06
C LEU A 82 -18.38 -12.71 -7.71
N ALA A 83 -17.84 -13.36 -6.68
CA ALA A 83 -18.30 -14.66 -6.21
C ALA A 83 -19.76 -14.64 -5.71
N LEU A 84 -20.24 -13.49 -5.22
CA LEU A 84 -21.65 -13.25 -4.91
C LEU A 84 -22.52 -12.99 -6.13
N GLY A 85 -21.96 -12.96 -7.34
CA GLY A 85 -22.66 -12.68 -8.59
C GLY A 85 -22.89 -11.19 -8.87
N ILE A 86 -22.14 -10.31 -8.22
CA ILE A 86 -22.22 -8.85 -8.43
C ILE A 86 -21.29 -8.49 -9.59
N ASN A 87 -21.79 -8.59 -10.81
CA ASN A 87 -21.00 -8.36 -12.02
C ASN A 87 -20.57 -6.88 -12.19
N GLU A 88 -21.23 -5.96 -11.51
CA GLU A 88 -20.85 -4.55 -11.47
C GLU A 88 -19.51 -4.31 -10.75
N ALA A 89 -18.98 -5.33 -10.06
CA ALA A 89 -17.65 -5.33 -9.46
C ALA A 89 -16.54 -5.81 -10.41
N GLU A 90 -16.85 -6.11 -11.69
CA GLU A 90 -15.83 -6.39 -12.69
C GLU A 90 -14.85 -5.22 -12.83
N TYR A 91 -13.57 -5.53 -12.94
CA TYR A 91 -12.51 -4.54 -12.89
C TYR A 91 -11.33 -4.88 -13.81
N ASP A 92 -10.58 -3.88 -14.21
CA ASP A 92 -9.26 -4.04 -14.82
C ASP A 92 -8.17 -3.77 -13.79
N ALA A 93 -7.19 -4.67 -13.70
CA ALA A 93 -6.06 -4.54 -12.78
C ALA A 93 -4.77 -4.19 -13.53
N TRP A 94 -4.09 -3.16 -13.06
CA TRP A 94 -2.87 -2.64 -13.65
C TRP A 94 -1.71 -2.69 -12.65
N LEU A 95 -0.62 -3.30 -13.08
CA LEU A 95 0.59 -3.38 -12.28
C LEU A 95 1.26 -2.00 -12.17
N ILE A 96 1.53 -1.58 -10.95
CA ILE A 96 2.35 -0.42 -10.62
C ILE A 96 3.68 -0.92 -10.07
N ASN A 97 4.74 -0.82 -10.86
CA ASN A 97 6.08 -1.25 -10.43
C ASN A 97 6.71 -0.19 -9.51
N ILE A 98 6.54 -0.39 -8.21
CA ILE A 98 7.06 0.55 -7.21
C ILE A 98 8.59 0.60 -7.17
N MET A 99 9.28 -0.43 -7.64
CA MET A 99 10.74 -0.47 -7.70
C MET A 99 11.30 0.40 -8.84
N GLU A 100 10.49 0.65 -9.88
CA GLU A 100 10.80 1.55 -10.99
C GLU A 100 10.25 2.96 -10.79
N GLY A 101 9.53 3.21 -9.69
CA GLY A 101 8.99 4.52 -9.38
C GLY A 101 7.68 4.86 -10.08
N ASP A 102 6.95 3.89 -10.63
CA ASP A 102 5.67 4.09 -11.31
C ASP A 102 4.64 4.84 -10.45
N GLN A 103 4.70 4.66 -9.12
CA GLN A 103 3.84 5.36 -8.16
C GLN A 103 4.08 6.88 -8.13
N PHE A 104 5.16 7.35 -8.73
CA PHE A 104 5.50 8.78 -8.83
C PHE A 104 5.22 9.38 -10.21
N SER A 105 4.58 8.62 -11.10
CA SER A 105 4.13 9.14 -12.40
C SER A 105 2.99 10.13 -12.25
N SER A 106 2.85 11.05 -13.21
CA SER A 106 1.78 12.07 -13.22
C SER A 106 0.38 11.44 -13.17
N GLY A 107 0.15 10.35 -13.90
CA GLY A 107 -1.13 9.63 -13.90
C GLY A 107 -1.43 8.97 -12.56
N PHE A 108 -0.44 8.30 -11.94
CA PHE A 108 -0.68 7.67 -10.65
C PHE A 108 -0.85 8.71 -9.51
N VAL A 109 -0.08 9.78 -9.52
CA VAL A 109 -0.24 10.89 -8.55
C VAL A 109 -1.61 11.55 -8.68
N ALA A 110 -2.18 11.63 -9.89
CA ALA A 110 -3.54 12.10 -10.08
C ALA A 110 -4.59 11.16 -9.45
N ALA A 111 -4.36 9.84 -9.47
CA ALA A 111 -5.22 8.86 -8.79
C ALA A 111 -4.97 8.84 -7.28
N ASN A 112 -3.71 8.85 -6.85
CA ASN A 112 -3.32 8.87 -5.43
C ASN A 112 -2.19 9.90 -5.18
N PRO A 113 -2.52 11.08 -4.63
CA PRO A 113 -1.52 12.12 -4.35
C PRO A 113 -0.49 11.70 -3.28
N ASN A 114 -0.77 10.67 -2.50
CA ASN A 114 0.17 10.08 -1.54
C ASN A 114 1.20 9.14 -2.19
N SER A 115 1.06 8.83 -3.49
CA SER A 115 1.98 7.98 -4.25
C SER A 115 2.17 6.60 -3.63
N LYS A 116 1.09 5.99 -3.13
CA LYS A 116 1.06 4.64 -2.54
C LYS A 116 0.03 3.77 -3.24
N ILE A 117 0.38 2.51 -3.48
CA ILE A 117 -0.56 1.48 -3.92
C ILE A 117 -1.32 0.90 -2.71
N PRO A 118 -2.56 0.41 -2.94
CA PRO A 118 -3.38 0.48 -4.14
C PRO A 118 -4.06 1.84 -4.33
N ALA A 119 -4.51 2.11 -5.56
CA ALA A 119 -5.46 3.15 -5.91
C ALA A 119 -6.55 2.57 -6.82
N LEU A 120 -7.79 3.02 -6.66
CA LEU A 120 -8.93 2.66 -7.49
C LEU A 120 -9.48 3.92 -8.15
N VAL A 121 -9.82 3.82 -9.44
CA VAL A 121 -10.60 4.86 -10.13
C VAL A 121 -11.88 4.23 -10.66
N ASP A 122 -13.01 4.72 -10.19
CA ASP A 122 -14.33 4.29 -10.63
C ASP A 122 -14.87 5.25 -11.68
N HIS A 123 -15.13 4.73 -12.86
CA HIS A 123 -15.68 5.42 -14.02
C HIS A 123 -17.17 5.12 -14.25
N SER A 124 -17.86 4.53 -13.29
CA SER A 124 -19.31 4.23 -13.42
C SER A 124 -20.18 5.49 -13.45
N THR A 125 -19.64 6.62 -13.02
CA THR A 125 -20.32 7.92 -13.05
C THR A 125 -19.67 8.89 -14.06
N PRO A 126 -20.38 9.91 -14.54
CA PRO A 126 -19.85 10.89 -15.50
C PRO A 126 -18.57 11.59 -15.05
N THR A 127 -18.41 11.79 -13.74
CA THR A 127 -17.18 12.28 -13.15
C THR A 127 -16.52 11.11 -12.41
N PRO A 128 -15.34 10.62 -12.87
CA PRO A 128 -14.68 9.51 -12.23
C PRO A 128 -14.35 9.81 -10.74
N THR A 129 -14.60 8.82 -9.91
CA THR A 129 -14.25 8.87 -8.49
C THR A 129 -12.92 8.17 -8.26
N ARG A 130 -11.95 8.88 -7.71
CA ARG A 130 -10.67 8.28 -7.30
C ARG A 130 -10.70 7.94 -5.81
N ILE A 131 -10.27 6.74 -5.49
CA ILE A 131 -10.20 6.25 -4.12
C ILE A 131 -8.79 5.74 -3.85
N PHE A 132 -8.20 6.16 -2.77
CA PHE A 132 -6.91 5.68 -2.30
C PHE A 132 -6.99 5.36 -0.80
N GLU A 133 -5.97 4.70 -0.25
CA GLU A 133 -5.96 3.94 0.99
C GLU A 133 -6.79 2.65 0.88
N SER A 134 -6.13 1.50 1.11
CA SER A 134 -6.78 0.20 0.91
C SER A 134 -8.03 0.00 1.75
N GLY A 135 -8.08 0.53 2.97
CA GLY A 135 -9.28 0.51 3.81
C GLY A 135 -10.42 1.36 3.26
N ALA A 136 -10.10 2.53 2.70
CA ALA A 136 -11.10 3.39 2.07
C ALA A 136 -11.66 2.75 0.78
N ILE A 137 -10.82 2.07 0.00
CA ILE A 137 -11.25 1.34 -1.20
C ILE A 137 -12.20 0.19 -0.81
N VAL A 138 -11.83 -0.62 0.18
CA VAL A 138 -12.66 -1.73 0.65
C VAL A 138 -14.01 -1.21 1.18
N MET A 139 -14.00 -0.13 1.95
CA MET A 139 -15.22 0.50 2.46
C MET A 139 -16.09 1.05 1.32
N TYR A 140 -15.49 1.74 0.35
CA TYR A 140 -16.19 2.26 -0.84
C TYR A 140 -16.91 1.15 -1.62
N LEU A 141 -16.20 0.04 -1.89
CA LEU A 141 -16.77 -1.11 -2.59
C LEU A 141 -17.90 -1.77 -1.78
N ALA A 142 -17.73 -1.89 -0.46
CA ALA A 142 -18.76 -2.43 0.42
C ALA A 142 -20.04 -1.58 0.42
N GLU A 143 -19.91 -0.26 0.47
CA GLU A 143 -21.03 0.67 0.42
C GLU A 143 -21.70 0.70 -0.96
N THR A 144 -20.91 0.75 -2.03
CA THR A 144 -21.41 0.81 -3.41
C THR A 144 -22.24 -0.42 -3.74
N HIS A 145 -21.80 -1.61 -3.32
CA HIS A 145 -22.46 -2.88 -3.64
C HIS A 145 -23.36 -3.41 -2.52
N GLY A 146 -23.44 -2.72 -1.37
CA GLY A 146 -24.30 -3.11 -0.25
C GLY A 146 -23.93 -4.45 0.39
N GLN A 147 -22.66 -4.85 0.36
CA GLN A 147 -22.16 -6.11 0.87
C GLN A 147 -21.03 -5.90 1.89
N PHE A 148 -20.85 -6.88 2.77
CA PHE A 148 -19.75 -6.96 3.75
C PHE A 148 -19.71 -5.84 4.80
N LEU A 149 -20.60 -4.85 4.75
CA LEU A 149 -20.69 -3.78 5.74
C LEU A 149 -22.07 -3.79 6.37
N PRO A 150 -22.18 -4.04 7.68
CA PRO A 150 -23.47 -4.05 8.38
C PRO A 150 -24.20 -2.70 8.26
N THR A 151 -25.53 -2.76 8.18
CA THR A 151 -26.41 -1.58 8.19
C THR A 151 -26.84 -1.19 9.60
N ASP A 152 -26.88 -2.14 10.53
CA ASP A 152 -27.09 -1.85 11.95
C ASP A 152 -25.97 -0.98 12.52
N LEU A 153 -26.31 0.06 13.26
CA LEU A 153 -25.35 1.05 13.73
C LEU A 153 -24.25 0.45 14.62
N SER A 154 -24.62 -0.45 15.52
CA SER A 154 -23.67 -1.06 16.46
C SER A 154 -22.72 -2.02 15.75
N ALA A 155 -23.26 -2.92 14.93
CA ALA A 155 -22.46 -3.87 14.15
C ALA A 155 -21.56 -3.12 13.12
N ARG A 156 -22.07 -2.05 12.50
CA ARG A 156 -21.29 -1.20 11.60
C ARG A 156 -20.13 -0.51 12.35
N ALA A 157 -20.39 0.03 13.53
CA ALA A 157 -19.35 0.69 14.33
C ALA A 157 -18.23 -0.30 14.72
N GLU A 158 -18.59 -1.52 15.10
CA GLU A 158 -17.62 -2.57 15.40
C GLU A 158 -16.82 -2.96 14.16
N CYS A 159 -17.46 -3.19 13.02
CA CYS A 159 -16.80 -3.50 11.74
C CYS A 159 -15.79 -2.40 11.35
N LEU A 160 -16.19 -1.12 11.44
CA LEU A 160 -15.30 -0.01 11.15
C LEU A 160 -14.16 0.10 12.18
N SER A 161 -14.40 -0.21 13.45
CA SER A 161 -13.35 -0.22 14.47
C SER A 161 -12.24 -1.22 14.12
N TRP A 162 -12.61 -2.42 13.66
CA TRP A 162 -11.65 -3.42 13.19
C TRP A 162 -10.96 -3.01 11.89
N LEU A 163 -11.68 -2.38 10.96
CA LEU A 163 -11.08 -1.86 9.74
C LEU A 163 -10.02 -0.79 10.05
N PHE A 164 -10.33 0.18 10.92
CA PHE A 164 -9.38 1.22 11.31
C PHE A 164 -8.22 0.68 12.15
N TRP A 165 -8.48 -0.31 13.01
CA TRP A 165 -7.42 -1.01 13.71
C TRP A 165 -6.46 -1.69 12.72
N GLN A 166 -6.99 -2.37 11.72
CA GLN A 166 -6.18 -3.02 10.68
C GLN A 166 -5.37 -1.99 9.88
N MET A 167 -5.93 -0.80 9.60
CA MET A 167 -5.20 0.26 8.88
C MET A 167 -4.14 0.96 9.72
N GLY A 168 -4.41 1.21 11.00
CA GLY A 168 -3.56 2.02 11.88
C GLY A 168 -2.53 1.22 12.68
N SER A 169 -2.86 0.00 13.10
CA SER A 169 -2.04 -0.78 14.05
C SER A 169 -1.32 -1.95 13.40
N THR A 170 -2.02 -2.73 12.57
CA THR A 170 -1.43 -3.92 11.92
C THR A 170 -0.22 -3.60 11.03
N PRO A 171 -0.16 -2.47 10.29
CA PRO A 171 1.01 -2.13 9.49
C PRO A 171 2.29 -1.96 10.30
N PHE A 172 2.22 -1.70 11.60
CA PHE A 172 3.40 -1.66 12.46
C PHE A 172 4.14 -3.00 12.48
N LEU A 173 3.43 -4.14 12.43
CA LEU A 173 4.06 -5.46 12.40
C LEU A 173 4.91 -5.67 11.13
N GLY A 174 4.42 -5.22 9.96
CA GLY A 174 5.16 -5.33 8.70
C GLY A 174 6.09 -4.16 8.42
N GLY A 175 5.62 -2.93 8.62
CA GLY A 175 6.34 -1.71 8.29
C GLY A 175 7.24 -1.16 9.39
N GLY A 176 6.93 -1.44 10.65
CA GLY A 176 7.75 -1.09 11.80
C GLY A 176 8.66 -2.24 12.21
N PHE A 177 8.12 -3.19 12.96
CA PHE A 177 8.87 -4.34 13.46
C PHE A 177 9.54 -5.14 12.32
N GLY A 178 8.77 -5.52 11.28
CA GLY A 178 9.28 -6.31 10.15
C GLY A 178 10.39 -5.58 9.39
N HIS A 179 10.31 -4.24 9.27
CA HIS A 179 11.38 -3.46 8.67
C HIS A 179 12.70 -3.64 9.44
N PHE A 180 12.71 -3.37 10.73
CA PHE A 180 13.91 -3.47 11.54
C PHE A 180 14.40 -4.91 11.70
N TYR A 181 13.48 -5.87 11.74
CA TYR A 181 13.82 -7.29 11.85
C TYR A 181 14.42 -7.86 10.55
N ALA A 182 13.89 -7.51 9.37
CA ALA A 182 14.21 -8.18 8.11
C ALA A 182 14.86 -7.28 7.05
N TYR A 183 14.52 -5.98 6.99
CA TYR A 183 14.83 -5.13 5.83
C TYR A 183 15.76 -3.96 6.13
N ALA A 184 15.92 -3.55 7.38
CA ALA A 184 16.81 -2.46 7.73
C ALA A 184 18.28 -2.81 7.38
N PRO A 185 19.05 -1.86 6.84
CA PRO A 185 20.46 -2.09 6.49
C PRO A 185 21.31 -2.40 7.73
N GLU A 186 20.88 -1.95 8.89
CA GLU A 186 21.51 -2.22 10.19
C GLU A 186 20.45 -2.68 11.19
N ARG A 187 20.83 -3.60 12.07
CA ARG A 187 19.95 -4.07 13.15
C ARG A 187 20.27 -3.37 14.45
N TYR A 188 19.23 -2.93 15.12
CA TYR A 188 19.28 -2.30 16.42
C TYR A 188 18.42 -3.09 17.40
N GLU A 189 18.94 -3.32 18.62
CA GLU A 189 18.21 -4.07 19.65
C GLU A 189 16.89 -3.37 20.05
N TYR A 190 16.92 -2.04 20.16
CA TYR A 190 15.77 -1.27 20.64
C TYR A 190 14.49 -1.37 19.81
N PRO A 191 14.52 -1.39 18.44
CA PRO A 191 13.31 -1.51 17.64
C PRO A 191 12.81 -2.94 17.45
N ILE A 192 13.56 -3.96 17.86
CA ILE A 192 13.26 -5.39 17.72
C ILE A 192 12.81 -5.95 19.07
#